data_b8b7a526a2bfaaeb2332bc2b2a567d9e
#
_entry.id   b8b7a526a2bfaaeb2332bc2b2a567d9e
#
_cell.length_a   1.000
_cell.length_b   1.000
_cell.length_c   1.000
_cell.angle_alpha   90.00
_cell.angle_beta   90.00
_cell.angle_gamma   90.00
#
_symmetry.space_group_name_H-M   'P 1'
#
loop_
_entity.id
_entity.type
_entity.pdbx_description
1 polymer ?
#
loop_
_entity_poly.entity_id
_entity_poly.type
_entity_poly.pdbx_seq_one_letter_code
_entity_poly.pdbx_strand_id
1 'polypeptide(L)'
;MDDRIKTFEGDFNARGLRFGIVASRFNDFIVDRLLDAAVGTLLKHGVAANDIEVVRVPGAFETPLAIKKMAAGHRYNALIALGCVIKGATPHFDHVAREASRGVAEVSMSEEIPVGFGILTVDTIEQAIERAGTKAGNKGADAALAAIQMATVLRQLEQ
;
A
#
# COMPACT_ATOMS: atom_id res chain seq x y z
N MET A 1 1.23 27.29 17.13
CA MET A 1 0.99 26.21 18.14
C MET A 1 1.87 26.49 19.34
N ASP A 2 1.45 26.16 20.55
CA ASP A 2 2.25 26.37 21.77
C ASP A 2 3.44 25.41 21.76
N ASP A 3 4.67 25.91 21.90
CA ASP A 3 5.92 25.14 21.82
C ASP A 3 6.06 24.08 22.93
N ARG A 4 5.20 24.11 23.94
CA ARG A 4 5.14 23.11 25.00
C ARG A 4 4.38 21.85 24.59
N ILE A 5 3.67 21.90 23.47
CA ILE A 5 2.92 20.76 22.94
C ILE A 5 3.87 19.90 22.13
N LYS A 6 4.12 18.67 22.61
CA LYS A 6 4.93 17.71 21.88
C LYS A 6 4.12 17.11 20.71
N THR A 7 4.61 17.31 19.51
CA THR A 7 3.98 16.79 18.28
C THR A 7 4.86 15.72 17.66
N PHE A 8 4.24 14.60 17.28
CA PHE A 8 4.89 13.55 16.52
C PHE A 8 4.35 13.57 15.08
N GLU A 9 5.25 13.66 14.14
CA GLU A 9 4.88 13.70 12.72
C GLU A 9 5.85 12.84 11.92
N GLY A 10 5.33 12.03 11.01
CA GLY A 10 6.13 11.22 10.12
C GLY A 10 6.83 12.08 9.08
N ASP A 11 7.98 11.63 8.64
CA ASP A 11 8.74 12.24 7.55
C ASP A 11 8.87 11.30 6.36
N PHE A 12 9.59 11.72 5.33
CA PHE A 12 9.79 10.96 4.10
C PHE A 12 11.20 10.38 3.97
N ASN A 13 11.97 10.34 5.02
CA ASN A 13 13.28 9.70 5.01
C ASN A 13 13.13 8.20 5.32
N ALA A 14 13.16 7.40 4.28
CA ALA A 14 12.97 5.95 4.38
C ALA A 14 14.28 5.15 4.40
N ARG A 15 15.42 5.78 4.62
CA ARG A 15 16.72 5.10 4.69
C ARG A 15 16.75 4.07 5.80
N GLY A 16 17.20 2.85 5.46
CA GLY A 16 17.31 1.76 6.42
C GLY A 16 15.99 1.07 6.74
N LEU A 17 14.88 1.53 6.19
CA LEU A 17 13.57 0.89 6.34
C LEU A 17 13.37 -0.21 5.29
N ARG A 18 12.61 -1.24 5.64
CA ARG A 18 12.26 -2.36 4.77
C ARG A 18 10.78 -2.37 4.47
N PHE A 19 10.44 -2.62 3.21
CA PHE A 19 9.07 -2.59 2.72
C PHE A 19 8.73 -3.88 1.98
N GLY A 20 7.53 -4.39 2.23
CA GLY A 20 6.94 -5.46 1.46
C GLY A 20 5.76 -4.93 0.64
N ILE A 21 5.64 -5.36 -0.59
CA ILE A 21 4.56 -4.97 -1.50
C ILE A 21 3.82 -6.23 -1.93
N VAL A 22 2.51 -6.25 -1.76
CA VAL A 22 1.64 -7.28 -2.35
C VAL A 22 0.91 -6.65 -3.52
N ALA A 23 1.10 -7.18 -4.72
CA ALA A 23 0.50 -6.67 -5.94
C ALA A 23 -0.31 -7.77 -6.64
N SER A 24 -1.59 -7.53 -6.88
CA SER A 24 -2.44 -8.48 -7.57
C SER A 24 -2.11 -8.55 -9.07
N ARG A 25 -2.35 -9.73 -9.67
CA ARG A 25 -2.13 -9.94 -11.11
C ARG A 25 -3.33 -9.53 -11.95
N PHE A 26 -4.53 -9.73 -11.43
CA PHE A 26 -5.73 -9.36 -12.18
C PHE A 26 -5.75 -7.86 -12.44
N ASN A 27 -6.05 -7.44 -13.67
CA ASN A 27 -5.89 -6.07 -14.15
C ASN A 27 -4.42 -5.60 -14.13
N ASP A 28 -3.50 -6.46 -14.55
CA ASP A 28 -2.05 -6.23 -14.50
C ASP A 28 -1.60 -4.95 -15.22
N PHE A 29 -2.26 -4.57 -16.32
CA PHE A 29 -1.98 -3.31 -17.02
C PHE A 29 -2.06 -2.09 -16.08
N ILE A 30 -3.03 -2.08 -15.18
CA ILE A 30 -3.18 -1.03 -14.17
C ILE A 30 -2.24 -1.28 -12.98
N VAL A 31 -2.24 -2.50 -12.46
CA VAL A 31 -1.50 -2.84 -11.23
C VAL A 31 0.01 -2.68 -11.42
N ASP A 32 0.54 -3.01 -12.58
CA ASP A 32 1.97 -2.83 -12.85
C ASP A 32 2.38 -1.35 -12.85
N ARG A 33 1.51 -0.43 -13.28
CA ARG A 33 1.74 1.02 -13.16
C ARG A 33 1.73 1.48 -11.71
N LEU A 34 0.85 0.92 -10.88
CA LEU A 34 0.84 1.19 -9.44
C LEU A 34 2.12 0.67 -8.78
N LEU A 35 2.55 -0.53 -9.14
CA LEU A 35 3.75 -1.16 -8.60
C LEU A 35 5.01 -0.38 -8.97
N ASP A 36 5.18 -0.01 -10.23
CA ASP A 36 6.33 0.78 -10.69
C ASP A 36 6.42 2.11 -9.94
N ALA A 37 5.27 2.77 -9.74
CA ALA A 37 5.22 4.04 -9.02
C ALA A 37 5.52 3.86 -7.53
N ALA A 38 5.02 2.81 -6.89
CA ALA A 38 5.30 2.52 -5.48
C ALA A 38 6.79 2.25 -5.27
N VAL A 39 7.39 1.36 -6.08
CA VAL A 39 8.83 1.06 -6.02
C VAL A 39 9.67 2.31 -6.28
N GLY A 40 9.34 3.05 -7.34
CA GLY A 40 10.05 4.30 -7.66
C GLY A 40 9.99 5.32 -6.53
N THR A 41 8.84 5.43 -5.85
CA THR A 41 8.67 6.32 -4.70
C THR A 41 9.55 5.88 -3.53
N LEU A 42 9.56 4.60 -3.19
CA LEU A 42 10.43 4.07 -2.13
C LEU A 42 11.90 4.34 -2.40
N LEU A 43 12.36 4.07 -3.63
CA LEU A 43 13.75 4.31 -4.03
C LEU A 43 14.13 5.80 -3.93
N LYS A 44 13.26 6.70 -4.39
CA LYS A 44 13.48 8.15 -4.31
C LYS A 44 13.59 8.66 -2.88
N HIS A 45 12.97 7.98 -1.93
CA HIS A 45 13.02 8.38 -0.51
C HIS A 45 14.07 7.60 0.30
N GLY A 46 14.97 6.91 -0.38
CA GLY A 46 16.18 6.35 0.22
C GLY A 46 16.13 4.88 0.59
N VAL A 47 15.05 4.16 0.27
CA VAL A 47 14.99 2.71 0.47
C VAL A 47 15.97 2.02 -0.48
N ALA A 48 16.79 1.12 0.04
CA ALA A 48 17.66 0.31 -0.81
C ALA A 48 16.84 -0.75 -1.56
N ALA A 49 17.22 -1.06 -2.80
CA ALA A 49 16.49 -2.05 -3.61
C ALA A 49 16.38 -3.41 -2.92
N ASN A 50 17.41 -3.83 -2.19
CA ASN A 50 17.42 -5.09 -1.44
C ASN A 50 16.49 -5.09 -0.21
N ASP A 51 15.97 -3.94 0.17
CA ASP A 51 15.02 -3.77 1.26
C ASP A 51 13.57 -3.65 0.77
N ILE A 52 13.34 -3.94 -0.50
CA ILE A 52 12.00 -3.98 -1.11
C ILE A 52 11.74 -5.41 -1.60
N GLU A 53 10.68 -6.02 -1.09
CA GLU A 53 10.22 -7.33 -1.53
C GLU A 53 8.82 -7.23 -2.15
N VAL A 54 8.59 -7.90 -3.27
CA VAL A 54 7.31 -7.91 -3.98
C VAL A 54 6.74 -9.32 -4.03
N VAL A 55 5.49 -9.46 -3.58
CA VAL A 55 4.71 -10.69 -3.69
C VAL A 55 3.58 -10.48 -4.68
N ARG A 56 3.46 -11.35 -5.67
CA ARG A 56 2.35 -11.32 -6.64
C ARG A 56 1.28 -12.32 -6.22
N VAL A 57 0.03 -11.86 -6.17
CA VAL A 57 -1.15 -12.69 -5.84
C VAL A 57 -2.15 -12.66 -6.99
N PRO A 58 -3.07 -13.65 -7.08
CA PRO A 58 -4.00 -13.70 -8.21
C PRO A 58 -4.89 -12.47 -8.36
N GLY A 59 -5.52 -12.02 -7.30
CA GLY A 59 -6.45 -10.90 -7.31
C GLY A 59 -6.46 -10.12 -6.00
N ALA A 60 -7.27 -9.07 -5.94
CA ALA A 60 -7.39 -8.23 -4.75
C ALA A 60 -7.92 -9.00 -3.53
N PHE A 61 -8.77 -10.01 -3.75
CA PHE A 61 -9.33 -10.83 -2.68
C PHE A 61 -8.25 -11.61 -1.90
N GLU A 62 -7.16 -12.01 -2.55
CA GLU A 62 -6.06 -12.77 -1.93
C GLU A 62 -5.03 -11.87 -1.23
N THR A 63 -5.12 -10.56 -1.42
CA THR A 63 -4.17 -9.61 -0.85
C THR A 63 -4.09 -9.63 0.68
N PRO A 64 -5.21 -9.66 1.43
CA PRO A 64 -5.15 -9.65 2.90
C PRO A 64 -4.38 -10.84 3.48
N LEU A 65 -4.55 -12.03 2.95
CA LEU A 65 -3.82 -13.21 3.43
C LEU A 65 -2.31 -13.09 3.22
N ALA A 66 -1.90 -12.60 2.06
CA ALA A 66 -0.48 -12.38 1.77
C ALA A 66 0.12 -11.28 2.67
N ILE A 67 -0.60 -10.17 2.85
CA ILE A 67 -0.21 -9.09 3.77
C ILE A 67 -0.06 -9.62 5.20
N LYS A 68 -1.01 -10.41 5.68
CA LYS A 68 -0.94 -11.00 7.02
C LYS A 68 0.29 -11.90 7.18
N LYS A 69 0.56 -12.72 6.19
CA LYS A 69 1.71 -13.64 6.21
C LYS A 69 3.05 -12.88 6.23
N MET A 70 3.16 -11.81 5.46
CA MET A 70 4.33 -10.94 5.48
C MET A 70 4.49 -10.22 6.82
N ALA A 71 3.40 -9.68 7.37
CA ALA A 71 3.40 -8.99 8.65
C ALA A 71 3.86 -9.90 9.80
N ALA A 72 3.40 -11.14 9.82
CA ALA A 72 3.74 -12.12 10.85
C ALA A 72 5.24 -12.46 10.92
N GLY A 73 5.98 -12.22 9.85
CA GLY A 73 7.44 -12.43 9.81
C GLY A 73 8.27 -11.35 10.51
N HIS A 74 7.67 -10.22 10.87
CA HIS A 74 8.32 -9.07 11.54
C HIS A 74 9.59 -8.56 10.84
N ARG A 75 9.64 -8.67 9.50
CA ARG A 75 10.81 -8.27 8.69
C ARG A 75 10.66 -6.90 8.04
N TYR A 76 9.48 -6.30 8.11
CA TYR A 76 9.17 -5.05 7.40
C TYR A 76 8.78 -3.95 8.37
N ASN A 77 9.10 -2.72 8.02
CA ASN A 77 8.66 -1.53 8.74
C ASN A 77 7.26 -1.08 8.27
N ALA A 78 6.91 -1.38 7.04
CA ALA A 78 5.59 -1.17 6.48
C ALA A 78 5.34 -2.10 5.30
N LEU A 79 4.08 -2.30 4.98
CA LEU A 79 3.63 -3.05 3.81
C LEU A 79 2.81 -2.14 2.89
N ILE A 80 2.67 -2.54 1.64
CA ILE A 80 1.88 -1.84 0.64
C ILE A 80 1.01 -2.86 -0.09
N ALA A 81 -0.28 -2.58 -0.19
CA ALA A 81 -1.24 -3.41 -0.92
C ALA A 81 -1.65 -2.72 -2.21
N LEU A 82 -1.41 -3.37 -3.35
CA LEU A 82 -1.72 -2.85 -4.68
C LEU A 82 -2.64 -3.79 -5.43
N GLY A 83 -3.66 -3.25 -6.03
CA GLY A 83 -4.63 -4.00 -6.82
C GLY A 83 -5.58 -3.07 -7.57
N CYS A 84 -6.43 -3.66 -8.39
CA CYS A 84 -7.44 -2.91 -9.11
C CYS A 84 -8.71 -3.74 -9.26
N VAL A 85 -9.80 -3.24 -8.69
CA VAL A 85 -11.13 -3.84 -8.78
C VAL A 85 -12.01 -2.90 -9.59
N ILE A 86 -12.44 -3.35 -10.76
CA ILE A 86 -13.28 -2.59 -11.67
C ILE A 86 -14.69 -3.18 -11.62
N LYS A 87 -15.68 -2.32 -11.41
CA LYS A 87 -17.08 -2.73 -11.34
C LYS A 87 -17.53 -3.41 -12.64
N GLY A 88 -18.09 -4.61 -12.48
CA GLY A 88 -18.69 -5.38 -13.57
C GLY A 88 -20.20 -5.35 -13.53
N ALA A 89 -20.82 -6.24 -14.30
CA ALA A 89 -22.27 -6.36 -14.41
C ALA A 89 -22.94 -7.10 -13.22
N THR A 90 -22.14 -7.65 -12.30
CA THR A 90 -22.60 -8.47 -11.19
C THR A 90 -22.13 -7.91 -9.84
N PRO A 91 -22.74 -8.31 -8.71
CA PRO A 91 -22.33 -7.86 -7.38
C PRO A 91 -20.95 -8.41 -6.91
N HIS A 92 -20.27 -9.20 -7.71
CA HIS A 92 -18.92 -9.73 -7.39
C HIS A 92 -17.93 -8.63 -6.99
N PHE A 93 -17.97 -7.49 -7.67
CA PHE A 93 -17.16 -6.31 -7.34
C PHE A 93 -17.30 -5.90 -5.87
N ASP A 94 -18.53 -5.81 -5.37
CA ASP A 94 -18.80 -5.34 -3.99
C ASP A 94 -18.19 -6.28 -2.95
N HIS A 95 -18.24 -7.59 -3.18
CA HIS A 95 -17.64 -8.58 -2.29
C HIS A 95 -16.13 -8.49 -2.28
N VAL A 96 -15.50 -8.44 -3.45
CA VAL A 96 -14.03 -8.35 -3.58
C VAL A 96 -13.50 -7.05 -2.98
N ALA A 97 -14.11 -5.91 -3.31
CA ALA A 97 -13.70 -4.61 -2.81
C ALA A 97 -13.81 -4.50 -1.29
N ARG A 98 -14.93 -4.97 -0.73
CA ARG A 98 -15.17 -4.95 0.72
C ARG A 98 -14.19 -5.81 1.47
N GLU A 99 -14.02 -7.06 1.07
CA GLU A 99 -13.15 -8.00 1.78
C GLU A 99 -11.67 -7.63 1.63
N ALA A 100 -11.25 -7.10 0.48
CA ALA A 100 -9.89 -6.62 0.29
C ALA A 100 -9.58 -5.46 1.23
N SER A 101 -10.41 -4.42 1.27
CA SER A 101 -10.19 -3.26 2.13
C SER A 101 -10.29 -3.59 3.61
N ARG A 102 -11.32 -4.36 4.01
CA ARG A 102 -11.50 -4.79 5.39
C ARG A 102 -10.35 -5.66 5.86
N GLY A 103 -9.95 -6.64 5.07
CA GLY A 103 -8.89 -7.57 5.44
C GLY A 103 -7.54 -6.88 5.59
N VAL A 104 -7.20 -5.94 4.72
CA VAL A 104 -5.97 -5.14 4.83
C VAL A 104 -5.99 -4.28 6.10
N ALA A 105 -7.10 -3.60 6.39
CA ALA A 105 -7.24 -2.79 7.61
C ALA A 105 -7.12 -3.65 8.87
N GLU A 106 -7.73 -4.83 8.88
CA GLU A 106 -7.67 -5.77 10.01
C GLU A 106 -6.23 -6.20 10.30
N VAL A 107 -5.46 -6.56 9.27
CA VAL A 107 -4.06 -6.93 9.43
C VAL A 107 -3.23 -5.77 9.98
N SER A 108 -3.41 -4.57 9.45
CA SER A 108 -2.69 -3.38 9.93
C SER A 108 -2.91 -3.15 11.43
N MET A 109 -4.14 -3.28 11.89
CA MET A 109 -4.48 -3.09 13.31
C MET A 109 -4.01 -4.25 14.19
N SER A 110 -4.22 -5.51 13.76
CA SER A 110 -3.86 -6.68 14.56
C SER A 110 -2.35 -6.92 14.66
N GLU A 111 -1.61 -6.63 13.60
CA GLU A 111 -0.16 -6.83 13.54
C GLU A 111 0.63 -5.55 13.86
N GLU A 112 -0.07 -4.45 14.10
CA GLU A 112 0.51 -3.14 14.42
C GLU A 112 1.58 -2.70 13.41
N ILE A 113 1.28 -2.92 12.12
CA ILE A 113 2.17 -2.57 11.01
C ILE A 113 1.44 -1.65 10.03
N PRO A 114 2.05 -0.54 9.60
CA PRO A 114 1.45 0.29 8.56
C PRO A 114 1.25 -0.48 7.27
N VAL A 115 0.10 -0.32 6.65
CA VAL A 115 -0.15 -0.84 5.30
C VAL A 115 -0.62 0.31 4.41
N GLY A 116 0.19 0.68 3.43
CA GLY A 116 -0.21 1.62 2.39
C GLY A 116 -1.28 0.98 1.51
N PHE A 117 -2.45 1.63 1.40
CA PHE A 117 -3.60 1.09 0.68
C PHE A 117 -3.67 1.66 -0.74
N GLY A 118 -3.25 0.86 -1.72
CA GLY A 118 -3.26 1.20 -3.14
C GLY A 118 -4.11 0.24 -3.98
N ILE A 119 -5.17 -0.33 -3.41
CA ILE A 119 -6.14 -1.13 -4.15
C ILE A 119 -7.21 -0.18 -4.69
N LEU A 120 -7.24 -0.02 -6.01
CA LEU A 120 -8.25 0.78 -6.69
C LEU A 120 -9.58 0.05 -6.69
N THR A 121 -10.65 0.77 -6.38
CA THR A 121 -12.03 0.31 -6.52
C THR A 121 -12.78 1.36 -7.34
N VAL A 122 -12.99 1.04 -8.61
CA VAL A 122 -13.49 2.01 -9.60
C VAL A 122 -14.67 1.45 -10.40
N ASP A 123 -15.47 2.35 -10.94
CA ASP A 123 -16.64 1.95 -11.75
C ASP A 123 -16.24 1.64 -13.19
N THR A 124 -15.19 2.28 -13.71
CA THR A 124 -14.78 2.19 -15.11
C THR A 124 -13.28 1.98 -15.27
N ILE A 125 -12.88 1.45 -16.42
CA ILE A 125 -11.46 1.32 -16.81
C ILE A 125 -10.80 2.69 -16.88
N GLU A 126 -11.49 3.70 -17.37
CA GLU A 126 -11.01 5.08 -17.48
C GLU A 126 -10.67 5.65 -16.12
N GLN A 127 -11.49 5.40 -15.10
CA GLN A 127 -11.21 5.81 -13.72
C GLN A 127 -9.95 5.12 -13.17
N ALA A 128 -9.74 3.85 -13.52
CA ALA A 128 -8.52 3.14 -13.14
C ALA A 128 -7.27 3.77 -13.78
N ILE A 129 -7.32 4.05 -15.07
CA ILE A 129 -6.24 4.70 -15.81
C ILE A 129 -5.92 6.08 -15.23
N GLU A 130 -6.94 6.87 -14.89
CA GLU A 130 -6.77 8.19 -14.29
C GLU A 130 -5.99 8.16 -12.97
N ARG A 131 -6.09 7.04 -12.21
CA ARG A 131 -5.48 6.85 -10.89
C ARG A 131 -4.18 6.05 -10.89
N ALA A 132 -3.77 5.62 -12.07
CA ALA A 132 -2.56 4.84 -12.26
C ALA A 132 -1.43 5.61 -12.99
N GLY A 133 -1.40 6.94 -12.81
CA GLY A 133 -0.34 7.79 -13.33
C GLY A 133 -0.75 8.78 -14.41
N THR A 134 -2.05 9.12 -14.49
CA THR A 134 -2.54 10.15 -15.39
C THR A 134 -3.25 11.27 -14.62
N LYS A 135 -4.47 11.60 -14.94
CA LYS A 135 -5.20 12.79 -14.45
C LYS A 135 -5.28 12.91 -12.93
N ALA A 136 -5.49 11.82 -12.21
CA ALA A 136 -5.63 11.81 -10.75
C ALA A 136 -4.35 11.33 -10.01
N GLY A 137 -3.18 11.42 -10.65
CA GLY A 137 -1.92 10.97 -10.08
C GLY A 137 -1.77 9.45 -10.10
N ASN A 138 -1.04 8.90 -9.14
CA ASN A 138 -0.81 7.46 -9.04
C ASN A 138 -1.03 6.99 -7.60
N LYS A 139 -1.99 6.11 -7.38
CA LYS A 139 -2.34 5.58 -6.06
C LYS A 139 -1.29 4.63 -5.49
N GLY A 140 -0.45 4.04 -6.33
CA GLY A 140 0.71 3.28 -5.87
C GLY A 140 1.77 4.16 -5.21
N ALA A 141 2.06 5.30 -5.81
CA ALA A 141 2.94 6.31 -5.21
C ALA A 141 2.36 6.86 -3.90
N ASP A 142 1.06 7.17 -3.88
CA ASP A 142 0.39 7.67 -2.68
C ASP A 142 0.45 6.65 -1.54
N ALA A 143 0.22 5.37 -1.84
CA ALA A 143 0.28 4.29 -0.86
C ALA A 143 1.70 4.13 -0.28
N ALA A 144 2.73 4.26 -1.12
CA ALA A 144 4.12 4.22 -0.68
C ALA A 144 4.47 5.40 0.23
N LEU A 145 4.03 6.61 -0.10
CA LEU A 145 4.22 7.80 0.75
C LEU A 145 3.54 7.63 2.11
N ALA A 146 2.30 7.15 2.13
CA ALA A 146 1.58 6.89 3.38
C ALA A 146 2.30 5.84 4.23
N ALA A 147 2.82 4.78 3.61
CA ALA A 147 3.58 3.74 4.29
C ALA A 147 4.87 4.30 4.93
N ILE A 148 5.60 5.15 4.22
CA ILE A 148 6.80 5.81 4.75
C ILE A 148 6.47 6.71 5.94
N GLN A 149 5.48 7.58 5.80
CA GLN A 149 5.07 8.49 6.87
C GLN A 149 4.63 7.73 8.13
N MET A 150 3.83 6.68 7.95
CA MET A 150 3.37 5.87 9.09
C MET A 150 4.51 5.09 9.74
N ALA A 151 5.42 4.52 8.97
CA ALA A 151 6.58 3.83 9.53
C ALA A 151 7.47 4.77 10.37
N THR A 152 7.67 6.00 9.91
CA THR A 152 8.51 6.98 10.60
C THR A 152 7.82 7.55 11.84
N VAL A 153 6.52 7.81 11.82
CA VAL A 153 5.79 8.28 13.01
C VAL A 153 5.68 7.19 14.09
N LEU A 154 5.42 5.94 13.71
CA LEU A 154 5.36 4.84 14.69
C LEU A 154 6.71 4.64 15.39
N ARG A 155 7.81 4.75 14.66
CA ARG A 155 9.15 4.69 15.25
C ARG A 155 9.38 5.78 16.31
N GLN A 156 8.81 6.98 16.11
CA GLN A 156 8.88 8.05 17.13
C GLN A 156 8.02 7.74 18.37
N LEU A 157 6.88 7.07 18.18
CA LEU A 157 5.99 6.70 19.28
C LEU A 157 6.52 5.55 20.13
N GLU A 158 7.41 4.73 19.58
CA GLU A 158 8.04 3.59 20.26
C GLU A 158 9.28 3.98 21.09
N GLN A 159 9.76 5.23 20.99
CA GLN A 159 10.87 5.78 21.77
C GLN A 159 10.37 6.38 23.09
#